data_db73d168d1e8f28b337a5f5141ea6d7c
#
_entry.id   db73d168d1e8f28b337a5f5141ea6d7c
#
_cell.length_a   1.000
_cell.length_b   1.000
_cell.length_c   1.000
_cell.angle_alpha   90.00
_cell.angle_beta   90.00
_cell.angle_gamma   90.00
#
_symmetry.space_group_name_H-M   'P 1'
#
loop_
_entity.id
_entity.type
_entity.pdbx_description
1 polymer ?
#
loop_
_entity_poly.entity_id
_entity_poly.type
_entity_poly.pdbx_seq_one_letter_code
_entity_poly.pdbx_strand_id
1 'polypeptide(L)'
;MTEPTLIIDDDATFNAVLVRTLERRGHPARGAADPVAALTVANEFRPARVVLDLNLNGSSGLALIPQLLSLNAACRIVVLTGYASIATAVDAIKLGAVQYLAKPVEIEAILAAFESDDGPDLELAAPDEPLSIDRLEWEHIQRVLNENDGNISATARALKMHRRTLQRKLGKHPVRT
;
A
#
# COMPACT_ATOMS: atom_id res chain seq x y z
N MET A 1 -1.09 25.27 -5.96
CA MET A 1 -2.38 24.66 -6.37
C MET A 1 -2.61 23.43 -5.54
N THR A 2 -3.81 23.23 -5.02
CA THR A 2 -4.15 22.06 -4.21
C THR A 2 -4.34 20.86 -5.13
N GLU A 3 -3.53 19.83 -4.97
CA GLU A 3 -3.54 18.65 -5.83
C GLU A 3 -4.54 17.60 -5.33
N PRO A 4 -5.39 17.05 -6.22
CA PRO A 4 -6.36 16.04 -5.85
C PRO A 4 -5.65 14.76 -5.40
N THR A 5 -6.04 14.25 -4.22
CA THR A 5 -5.40 13.11 -3.58
C THR A 5 -6.40 11.95 -3.42
N LEU A 6 -6.03 10.76 -3.86
CA LEU A 6 -6.78 9.52 -3.64
C LEU A 6 -6.13 8.71 -2.52
N ILE A 7 -6.94 8.27 -1.55
CA ILE A 7 -6.53 7.40 -0.45
C ILE A 7 -7.09 6.00 -0.71
N ILE A 8 -6.21 5.01 -0.78
CA ILE A 8 -6.56 3.61 -1.03
C ILE A 8 -6.13 2.80 0.19
N ASP A 9 -7.09 2.43 1.02
CA ASP A 9 -6.86 1.73 2.29
C ASP A 9 -8.15 1.02 2.72
N ASP A 10 -8.08 -0.25 3.09
CA ASP A 10 -9.23 -1.05 3.53
C ASP A 10 -9.68 -0.76 4.96
N ASP A 11 -8.85 -0.08 5.76
CA ASP A 11 -9.26 0.47 7.05
C ASP A 11 -10.14 1.71 6.83
N ALA A 12 -11.47 1.51 6.90
CA ALA A 12 -12.44 2.57 6.66
C ALA A 12 -12.27 3.77 7.62
N THR A 13 -11.82 3.53 8.86
CA THR A 13 -11.60 4.60 9.84
C THR A 13 -10.38 5.42 9.44
N PHE A 14 -9.26 4.79 9.16
CA PHE A 14 -8.05 5.47 8.72
C PHE A 14 -8.29 6.25 7.41
N ASN A 15 -8.91 5.60 6.42
CA ASN A 15 -9.27 6.20 5.14
C ASN A 15 -10.10 7.49 5.34
N ALA A 16 -11.21 7.41 6.09
CA ALA A 16 -12.09 8.55 6.34
C ALA A 16 -11.41 9.69 7.11
N VAL A 17 -10.57 9.37 8.10
CA VAL A 17 -9.81 10.37 8.86
C VAL A 17 -8.81 11.09 7.96
N LEU A 18 -8.09 10.37 7.12
CA LEU A 18 -7.08 10.96 6.23
C LEU A 18 -7.74 11.82 5.14
N VAL A 19 -8.83 11.36 4.51
CA VAL A 19 -9.63 12.16 3.57
C VAL A 19 -10.05 13.47 4.21
N ARG A 20 -10.73 13.40 5.36
CA ARG A 20 -11.22 14.60 6.06
C ARG A 20 -10.09 15.56 6.46
N THR A 21 -8.93 15.02 6.85
CA THR A 21 -7.79 15.83 7.25
C THR A 21 -7.19 16.58 6.06
N LEU A 22 -7.07 15.93 4.91
CA LEU A 22 -6.62 16.54 3.66
C LEU A 22 -7.60 17.64 3.18
N GLU A 23 -8.90 17.36 3.19
CA GLU A 23 -9.92 18.32 2.82
C GLU A 23 -9.90 19.57 3.70
N ARG A 24 -9.73 19.42 5.02
CA ARG A 24 -9.60 20.55 5.95
C ARG A 24 -8.38 21.42 5.66
N ARG A 25 -7.34 20.84 5.06
CA ARG A 25 -6.13 21.55 4.62
C ARG A 25 -6.24 22.12 3.21
N GLY A 26 -7.42 21.98 2.58
CA GLY A 26 -7.71 22.51 1.24
C GLY A 26 -7.27 21.57 0.11
N HIS A 27 -6.86 20.34 0.39
CA HIS A 27 -6.55 19.34 -0.64
C HIS A 27 -7.83 18.55 -0.97
N PRO A 28 -8.35 18.58 -2.21
CA PRO A 28 -9.45 17.71 -2.61
C PRO A 28 -9.03 16.25 -2.40
N ALA A 29 -9.85 15.47 -1.69
CA ALA A 29 -9.51 14.09 -1.37
C ALA A 29 -10.69 13.15 -1.57
N ARG A 30 -10.41 11.92 -2.00
CA ARG A 30 -11.37 10.81 -2.07
C ARG A 30 -10.76 9.55 -1.53
N GLY A 31 -11.60 8.64 -1.01
CA GLY A 31 -11.19 7.36 -0.48
C GLY A 31 -11.69 6.19 -1.33
N ALA A 32 -10.94 5.09 -1.34
CA ALA A 32 -11.33 3.80 -1.88
C ALA A 32 -10.84 2.70 -0.95
N ALA A 33 -11.63 1.63 -0.79
CA ALA A 33 -11.32 0.56 0.16
C ALA A 33 -10.80 -0.73 -0.50
N ASP A 34 -10.84 -0.81 -1.82
CA ASP A 34 -10.45 -1.99 -2.58
C ASP A 34 -9.92 -1.60 -3.98
N PRO A 35 -9.24 -2.52 -4.68
CA PRO A 35 -8.65 -2.25 -5.99
C PRO A 35 -9.65 -1.79 -7.07
N VAL A 36 -10.87 -2.32 -7.07
CA VAL A 36 -11.90 -2.00 -8.09
C VAL A 36 -12.40 -0.58 -7.86
N ALA A 37 -12.77 -0.25 -6.62
CA ALA A 37 -13.17 1.09 -6.22
C ALA A 37 -12.06 2.11 -6.50
N ALA A 38 -10.80 1.75 -6.20
CA ALA A 38 -9.63 2.60 -6.42
C ALA A 38 -9.48 3.00 -7.89
N LEU A 39 -9.55 2.05 -8.82
CA LEU A 39 -9.44 2.33 -10.26
C LEU A 39 -10.64 3.11 -10.79
N THR A 40 -11.84 2.83 -10.31
CA THR A 40 -13.04 3.61 -10.66
C THR A 40 -12.89 5.06 -10.26
N VAL A 41 -12.55 5.31 -8.99
CA VAL A 41 -12.33 6.67 -8.48
C VAL A 41 -11.16 7.35 -9.18
N ALA A 42 -10.05 6.65 -9.42
CA ALA A 42 -8.88 7.21 -10.12
C ALA A 42 -9.22 7.66 -11.54
N ASN A 43 -10.04 6.89 -12.26
CA ASN A 43 -10.46 7.24 -13.63
C ASN A 43 -11.34 8.51 -13.67
N GLU A 44 -12.24 8.68 -12.70
CA GLU A 44 -13.14 9.84 -12.61
C GLU A 44 -12.45 11.08 -12.03
N PHE A 45 -11.73 10.88 -10.93
CA PHE A 45 -11.16 11.96 -10.12
C PHE A 45 -9.81 12.46 -10.64
N ARG A 46 -9.08 11.63 -11.45
CA ARG A 46 -7.77 11.94 -12.00
C ARG A 46 -6.80 12.47 -10.94
N PRO A 47 -6.51 11.70 -9.88
CA PRO A 47 -5.67 12.17 -8.79
C PRO A 47 -4.25 12.51 -9.28
N ALA A 48 -3.69 13.59 -8.75
CA ALA A 48 -2.28 13.93 -8.91
C ALA A 48 -1.42 13.20 -7.84
N ARG A 49 -2.04 12.84 -6.71
CA ARG A 49 -1.41 12.17 -5.57
C ARG A 49 -2.22 10.96 -5.15
N VAL A 50 -1.52 9.88 -4.78
CA VAL A 50 -2.16 8.67 -4.24
C VAL A 50 -1.42 8.24 -2.98
N VAL A 51 -2.18 8.01 -1.90
CA VAL A 51 -1.73 7.26 -0.72
C VAL A 51 -2.27 5.84 -0.86
N LEU A 52 -1.39 4.85 -0.87
CA LEU A 52 -1.72 3.46 -1.16
C LEU A 52 -1.29 2.52 -0.04
N ASP A 53 -2.23 1.83 0.60
CA ASP A 53 -1.88 0.67 1.42
C ASP A 53 -1.59 -0.55 0.55
N LEU A 54 -0.59 -1.32 0.95
CA LEU A 54 -0.23 -2.56 0.26
C LEU A 54 -1.17 -3.73 0.57
N ASN A 55 -1.86 -3.69 1.69
CA ASN A 55 -2.80 -4.74 2.07
C ASN A 55 -4.24 -4.25 1.95
N LEU A 56 -4.91 -4.68 0.90
CA LEU A 56 -6.30 -4.34 0.62
C LEU A 56 -7.17 -5.59 0.72
N ASN A 57 -7.59 -5.94 1.95
CA ASN A 57 -8.41 -7.14 2.22
C ASN A 57 -7.80 -8.44 1.67
N GLY A 58 -6.47 -8.60 1.78
CA GLY A 58 -5.76 -9.77 1.28
C GLY A 58 -5.35 -9.68 -0.19
N SER A 59 -5.67 -8.58 -0.89
CA SER A 59 -5.14 -8.24 -2.21
C SER A 59 -3.91 -7.37 -2.07
N SER A 60 -2.89 -7.58 -2.92
CA SER A 60 -1.70 -6.74 -2.91
C SER A 60 -1.95 -5.40 -3.61
N GLY A 61 -1.73 -4.30 -2.90
CA GLY A 61 -1.78 -2.95 -3.46
C GLY A 61 -0.67 -2.68 -4.49
N LEU A 62 0.43 -3.44 -4.48
CA LEU A 62 1.54 -3.26 -5.44
C LEU A 62 1.09 -3.32 -6.90
N ALA A 63 0.15 -4.23 -7.22
CA ALA A 63 -0.39 -4.40 -8.56
C ALA A 63 -1.18 -3.16 -9.06
N LEU A 64 -1.62 -2.28 -8.16
CA LEU A 64 -2.31 -1.04 -8.53
C LEU A 64 -1.35 0.05 -9.03
N ILE A 65 -0.09 0.04 -8.60
CA ILE A 65 0.88 1.10 -8.94
C ILE A 65 0.99 1.30 -10.46
N PRO A 66 1.32 0.28 -11.28
CA PRO A 66 1.40 0.46 -12.72
C PRO A 66 0.05 0.82 -13.36
N GLN A 67 -1.06 0.35 -12.81
CA GLN A 67 -2.40 0.67 -13.32
C GLN A 67 -2.75 2.16 -13.09
N LEU A 68 -2.46 2.67 -11.89
CA LEU A 68 -2.66 4.09 -11.57
C LEU A 68 -1.77 5.00 -12.42
N LEU A 69 -0.50 4.62 -12.62
CA LEU A 69 0.42 5.36 -13.48
C LEU A 69 0.02 5.31 -14.95
N SER A 70 -0.64 4.24 -15.41
CA SER A 70 -1.19 4.19 -16.78
C SER A 70 -2.35 5.16 -17.00
N LEU A 71 -3.11 5.47 -15.94
CA LEU A 71 -4.19 6.48 -15.99
C LEU A 71 -3.65 7.92 -15.94
N ASN A 72 -2.60 8.14 -15.17
CA ASN A 72 -1.91 9.42 -15.04
C ASN A 72 -0.43 9.19 -14.73
N ALA A 73 0.43 9.28 -15.74
CA ALA A 73 1.87 9.06 -15.60
C ALA A 73 2.58 10.08 -14.68
N ALA A 74 1.97 11.25 -14.45
CA ALA A 74 2.49 12.27 -13.54
C ALA A 74 1.99 12.08 -12.09
N CYS A 75 1.17 11.05 -11.82
CA CYS A 75 0.67 10.77 -10.49
C CYS A 75 1.81 10.38 -9.53
N ARG A 76 1.88 11.03 -8.38
CA ARG A 76 2.85 10.70 -7.32
C ARG A 76 2.19 9.72 -6.34
N ILE A 77 2.77 8.53 -6.21
CA ILE A 77 2.23 7.47 -5.36
C ILE A 77 3.13 7.29 -4.15
N VAL A 78 2.58 7.53 -2.96
CA VAL A 78 3.21 7.23 -1.67
C VAL A 78 2.57 5.97 -1.11
N VAL A 79 3.39 4.96 -0.87
CA VAL A 79 2.96 3.72 -0.24
C VAL A 79 3.00 3.88 1.27
N LEU A 80 1.91 3.54 1.94
CA LEU A 80 1.75 3.66 3.38
C LEU A 80 1.19 2.35 3.92
N THR A 81 1.99 1.61 4.71
CA THR A 81 1.60 0.29 5.18
C THR A 81 2.03 0.01 6.61
N GLY A 82 1.21 -0.78 7.34
CA GLY A 82 1.55 -1.32 8.65
C GLY A 82 2.54 -2.48 8.61
N TYR A 83 2.91 -2.95 7.42
CA TYR A 83 3.76 -4.13 7.21
C TYR A 83 5.00 -3.75 6.37
N ALA A 84 5.77 -2.81 6.89
CA ALA A 84 6.97 -2.34 6.21
C ALA A 84 8.06 -3.42 6.17
N SER A 85 8.51 -3.77 4.96
CA SER A 85 9.75 -4.53 4.75
C SER A 85 10.58 -3.86 3.66
N ILE A 86 11.90 -3.98 3.76
CA ILE A 86 12.81 -3.43 2.76
C ILE A 86 12.51 -4.01 1.38
N ALA A 87 12.21 -5.30 1.29
CA ALA A 87 11.89 -5.95 0.02
C ALA A 87 10.64 -5.36 -0.65
N THR A 88 9.55 -5.19 0.12
CA THR A 88 8.30 -4.58 -0.38
C THR A 88 8.47 -3.11 -0.72
N ALA A 89 9.30 -2.38 0.03
CA ALA A 89 9.65 -1.00 -0.28
C ALA A 89 10.38 -0.90 -1.63
N VAL A 90 11.40 -1.73 -1.84
CA VAL A 90 12.14 -1.80 -3.12
C VAL A 90 11.22 -2.14 -4.28
N ASP A 91 10.31 -3.11 -4.12
CA ASP A 91 9.36 -3.48 -5.17
C ASP A 91 8.39 -2.35 -5.49
N ALA A 92 7.86 -1.64 -4.49
CA ALA A 92 6.99 -0.48 -4.69
C ALA A 92 7.69 0.63 -5.48
N ILE A 93 8.94 0.93 -5.14
CA ILE A 93 9.74 1.97 -5.84
C ILE A 93 10.05 1.55 -7.28
N LYS A 94 10.42 0.30 -7.52
CA LYS A 94 10.64 -0.22 -8.88
C LYS A 94 9.39 -0.14 -9.75
N LEU A 95 8.21 -0.26 -9.16
CA LEU A 95 6.93 -0.13 -9.84
C LEU A 95 6.53 1.33 -10.10
N GLY A 96 7.23 2.31 -9.50
CA GLY A 96 7.04 3.72 -9.74
C GLY A 96 6.45 4.51 -8.58
N ALA A 97 6.37 3.95 -7.36
CA ALA A 97 6.06 4.73 -6.17
C ALA A 97 7.19 5.72 -5.88
N VAL A 98 6.84 6.94 -5.44
CA VAL A 98 7.84 7.99 -5.15
C VAL A 98 8.41 7.84 -3.74
N GLN A 99 7.63 7.26 -2.81
CA GLN A 99 8.05 7.08 -1.43
C GLN A 99 7.30 5.92 -0.76
N TYR A 100 7.89 5.40 0.30
CA TYR A 100 7.35 4.30 1.10
C TYR A 100 7.45 4.65 2.59
N LEU A 101 6.32 4.65 3.31
CA LEU A 101 6.25 5.01 4.73
C LEU A 101 5.60 3.91 5.55
N ALA A 102 6.10 3.69 6.77
CA ALA A 102 5.51 2.78 7.74
C ALA A 102 4.42 3.46 8.58
N LYS A 103 3.29 2.78 8.81
CA LYS A 103 2.28 3.19 9.80
C LYS A 103 2.80 2.85 11.22
N PRO A 104 2.55 3.69 12.25
CA PRO A 104 1.80 4.94 12.21
C PRO A 104 2.59 6.10 11.64
N VAL A 105 1.92 7.04 10.95
CA VAL A 105 2.55 8.18 10.29
C VAL A 105 1.70 9.44 10.46
N GLU A 106 2.35 10.57 10.64
CA GLU A 106 1.71 11.87 10.71
C GLU A 106 1.41 12.40 9.31
N ILE A 107 0.35 13.21 9.18
CA ILE A 107 -0.06 13.78 7.89
C ILE A 107 1.04 14.64 7.24
N GLU A 108 1.84 15.32 8.06
CA GLU A 108 2.97 16.14 7.62
C GLU A 108 4.02 15.29 6.88
N ALA A 109 4.30 14.07 7.38
CA ALA A 109 5.24 13.16 6.74
C ALA A 109 4.70 12.65 5.39
N ILE A 110 3.39 12.39 5.29
CA ILE A 110 2.74 12.02 4.02
C ILE A 110 2.84 13.16 3.01
N LEU A 111 2.55 14.39 3.42
CA LEU A 111 2.64 15.55 2.54
C LEU A 111 4.09 15.82 2.11
N ALA A 112 5.05 15.73 3.03
CA ALA A 112 6.46 15.87 2.72
C ALA A 112 6.95 14.78 1.74
N ALA A 113 6.46 13.56 1.88
CA ALA A 113 6.79 12.46 0.98
C ALA A 113 6.34 12.71 -0.47
N PHE A 114 5.24 13.45 -0.68
CA PHE A 114 4.82 13.87 -2.02
C PHE A 114 5.71 14.97 -2.61
N GLU A 115 6.40 15.76 -1.80
CA GLU A 115 7.26 16.85 -2.26
C GLU A 115 8.73 16.42 -2.42
N SER A 116 9.09 15.26 -1.86
CA SER A 116 10.47 14.75 -1.88
C SER A 116 10.85 14.30 -3.29
N ASP A 117 11.92 14.87 -3.83
CA ASP A 117 12.57 14.44 -5.08
C ASP A 117 13.85 13.62 -4.80
N ASP A 118 14.25 13.48 -3.53
CA ASP A 118 15.48 12.80 -3.12
C ASP A 118 15.42 11.27 -3.19
N GLY A 119 14.31 10.72 -3.70
CA GLY A 119 14.08 9.29 -3.75
C GLY A 119 13.67 8.70 -2.38
N PRO A 120 13.36 7.40 -2.33
CA PRO A 120 12.87 6.75 -1.14
C PRO A 120 13.96 6.62 -0.08
N ASP A 121 13.68 7.07 1.14
CA ASP A 121 14.49 6.76 2.31
C ASP A 121 14.15 5.34 2.79
N LEU A 122 14.95 4.37 2.38
CA LEU A 122 14.76 2.97 2.76
C LEU A 122 15.05 2.71 4.24
N GLU A 123 15.74 3.63 4.93
CA GLU A 123 15.95 3.52 6.38
C GLU A 123 14.65 3.75 7.15
N LEU A 124 13.75 4.62 6.64
CA LEU A 124 12.42 4.82 7.22
C LEU A 124 11.49 3.61 7.04
N ALA A 125 11.81 2.70 6.14
CA ALA A 125 11.06 1.45 5.95
C ALA A 125 11.53 0.33 6.90
N ALA A 126 12.64 0.49 7.59
CA ALA A 126 13.13 -0.49 8.55
C ALA A 126 12.32 -0.37 9.85
N PRO A 127 11.73 -1.47 10.37
CA PRO A 127 11.07 -1.43 11.67
C PRO A 127 12.10 -1.23 12.79
N ASP A 128 11.78 -0.37 13.76
CA ASP A 128 12.61 -0.12 14.96
C ASP A 128 12.75 -1.36 15.86
N GLU A 129 11.86 -2.35 15.70
CA GLU A 129 11.87 -3.58 16.45
C GLU A 129 11.97 -4.81 15.52
N PRO A 130 12.57 -5.93 15.98
CA PRO A 130 12.58 -7.18 15.22
C PRO A 130 11.16 -7.62 14.87
N LEU A 131 10.91 -7.90 13.60
CA LEU A 131 9.62 -8.42 13.16
C LEU A 131 9.31 -9.74 13.86
N SER A 132 8.08 -9.93 14.33
CA SER A 132 7.63 -11.22 14.83
C SER A 132 7.69 -12.27 13.71
N ILE A 133 7.88 -13.55 14.09
CA ILE A 133 7.93 -14.67 13.13
C ILE A 133 6.65 -14.71 12.28
N ASP A 134 5.49 -14.47 12.90
CA ASP A 134 4.20 -14.45 12.20
C ASP A 134 4.14 -13.34 11.15
N ARG A 135 4.74 -12.20 11.44
CA ARG A 135 4.82 -11.06 10.53
C ARG A 135 5.76 -11.34 9.35
N LEU A 136 6.94 -11.89 9.61
CA LEU A 136 7.88 -12.31 8.57
C LEU A 136 7.27 -13.38 7.65
N GLU A 137 6.56 -14.34 8.24
CA GLU A 137 5.86 -15.39 7.49
C GLU A 137 4.75 -14.77 6.61
N TRP A 138 3.98 -13.84 7.17
CA TRP A 138 2.91 -13.17 6.44
C TRP A 138 3.45 -12.36 5.26
N GLU A 139 4.51 -11.58 5.46
CA GLU A 139 5.17 -10.80 4.40
C GLU A 139 5.74 -11.71 3.30
N HIS A 140 6.35 -12.82 3.68
CA HIS A 140 6.85 -13.82 2.73
C HIS A 140 5.71 -14.42 1.90
N ILE A 141 4.60 -14.76 2.54
CA ILE A 141 3.39 -15.26 1.86
C ILE A 141 2.84 -14.22 0.87
N GLN A 142 2.74 -12.95 1.26
CA GLN A 142 2.25 -11.88 0.41
C GLN A 142 3.15 -11.67 -0.81
N ARG A 143 4.46 -11.69 -0.63
CA ARG A 143 5.42 -11.58 -1.73
C ARG A 143 5.24 -12.70 -2.75
N VAL A 144 5.21 -13.97 -2.29
CA VAL A 144 5.06 -15.12 -3.17
C VAL A 144 3.67 -15.16 -3.83
N LEU A 145 2.63 -14.68 -3.14
CA LEU A 145 1.29 -14.52 -3.71
C LEU A 145 1.28 -13.51 -4.85
N ASN A 146 1.99 -12.40 -4.67
CA ASN A 146 2.14 -11.37 -5.70
C ASN A 146 2.95 -11.88 -6.91
N GLU A 147 4.05 -12.60 -6.68
CA GLU A 147 4.86 -13.25 -7.74
C GLU A 147 4.05 -14.28 -8.56
N ASN A 148 2.96 -14.78 -8.00
CA ASN A 148 2.03 -15.72 -8.65
C ASN A 148 0.69 -15.06 -9.05
N ASP A 149 0.67 -13.74 -9.25
CA ASP A 149 -0.51 -12.98 -9.70
C ASP A 149 -1.77 -13.20 -8.84
N GLY A 150 -1.62 -13.40 -7.54
CA GLY A 150 -2.71 -13.70 -6.62
C GLY A 150 -3.25 -15.13 -6.70
N ASN A 151 -2.61 -16.01 -7.44
CA ASN A 151 -3.05 -17.42 -7.59
C ASN A 151 -2.71 -18.24 -6.36
N ILE A 152 -3.69 -18.45 -5.47
CA ILE A 152 -3.54 -19.16 -4.20
C ILE A 152 -2.99 -20.59 -4.40
N SER A 153 -3.39 -21.30 -5.45
CA SER A 153 -2.94 -22.66 -5.69
C SER A 153 -1.48 -22.73 -6.15
N ALA A 154 -1.04 -21.78 -6.98
CA ALA A 154 0.34 -21.64 -7.41
C ALA A 154 1.23 -21.21 -6.22
N THR A 155 0.78 -20.24 -5.45
CA THR A 155 1.45 -19.76 -4.23
C THR A 155 1.62 -20.86 -3.19
N ALA A 156 0.58 -21.65 -2.92
CA ALA A 156 0.67 -22.78 -1.99
C ALA A 156 1.70 -23.82 -2.44
N ARG A 157 1.79 -24.11 -3.72
CA ARG A 157 2.84 -24.99 -4.28
C ARG A 157 4.23 -24.40 -4.12
N ALA A 158 4.41 -23.12 -4.44
CA ALA A 158 5.68 -22.42 -4.30
C ALA A 158 6.17 -22.40 -2.84
N LEU A 159 5.25 -22.19 -1.90
CA LEU A 159 5.53 -22.19 -0.45
C LEU A 159 5.57 -23.60 0.17
N LYS A 160 5.36 -24.66 -0.63
CA LYS A 160 5.31 -26.06 -0.17
C LYS A 160 4.33 -26.28 0.98
N MET A 161 3.18 -25.62 0.93
CA MET A 161 2.11 -25.75 1.92
C MET A 161 0.77 -26.13 1.27
N HIS A 162 -0.15 -26.67 2.08
CA HIS A 162 -1.50 -26.97 1.59
C HIS A 162 -2.29 -25.67 1.33
N ARG A 163 -3.07 -25.64 0.25
CA ARG A 163 -3.93 -24.52 -0.11
C ARG A 163 -4.81 -24.04 1.06
N ARG A 164 -5.38 -24.95 1.83
CA ARG A 164 -6.22 -24.63 3.01
C ARG A 164 -5.41 -23.94 4.11
N THR A 165 -4.14 -24.32 4.30
CA THR A 165 -3.24 -23.68 5.26
C THR A 165 -2.94 -22.26 4.82
N LEU A 166 -2.64 -22.06 3.54
CA LEU A 166 -2.40 -20.73 2.97
C LEU A 166 -3.62 -19.81 3.13
N GLN A 167 -4.82 -20.31 2.79
CA GLN A 167 -6.06 -19.53 2.94
C GLN A 167 -6.32 -19.13 4.40
N ARG A 168 -6.07 -20.03 5.36
CA ARG A 168 -6.19 -19.72 6.79
C ARG A 168 -5.17 -18.67 7.24
N LYS A 169 -3.93 -18.71 6.70
CA LYS A 169 -2.90 -17.72 7.02
C LYS A 169 -3.19 -16.37 6.40
N LEU A 170 -3.71 -16.32 5.18
CA LEU A 170 -4.14 -15.09 4.52
C LEU A 170 -5.33 -14.42 5.25
N GLY A 171 -6.22 -15.22 5.88
CA GLY A 171 -7.33 -14.71 6.69
C GLY A 171 -6.97 -14.27 8.11
N LYS A 172 -5.75 -14.57 8.59
CA LYS A 172 -5.23 -14.12 9.88
C LYS A 172 -4.30 -12.94 9.64
N HIS A 173 -4.77 -11.73 9.95
CA HIS A 173 -3.87 -10.59 10.04
C HIS A 173 -3.01 -10.72 11.31
N PRO A 174 -1.68 -10.52 11.26
CA PRO A 174 -0.87 -10.43 12.46
C PRO A 174 -1.38 -9.28 13.32
N VAL A 175 -1.48 -9.51 14.63
CA VAL A 175 -1.93 -8.50 15.57
C VAL A 175 -0.96 -7.32 15.52
N ARG A 176 -1.49 -6.10 15.40
CA ARG A 176 -0.71 -4.88 15.57
C ARG A 176 -0.26 -4.82 17.04
N THR A 177 1.03 -4.97 17.30
CA THR A 177 1.66 -4.49 18.54
C THR A 177 2.26 -3.13 18.26
#